data_cc1707db4e39265f3c3731fe4e52ff46
#
_entry.id   cc1707db4e39265f3c3731fe4e52ff46
#
_cell.length_a   1.000
_cell.length_b   1.000
_cell.length_c   1.000
_cell.angle_alpha   90.00
_cell.angle_beta   90.00
_cell.angle_gamma   90.00
#
_symmetry.space_group_name_H-M   'P 1'
#
loop_
_entity.id
_entity.type
_entity.pdbx_description
1 polymer ?
#
loop_
_entity_poly.entity_id
_entity_poly.type
_entity_poly.pdbx_seq_one_letter_code
_entity_poly.pdbx_strand_id
1 'polypeptide(L)'
;MKVVDLFCGCGGLSLGFEKAGMDVVAAFDNWVDALNVYRQNFAHPAIKADLMNVEDAVKNILHYEPDMIIGGPPCQDFSSAGKRDENNGRGDLTVSYAHIISEVKPEWFVMENVERILRAQKLQEAMDIFRKAGYGLTYTVLNAALCGVPQKRKRFVMIGKLNADDDFMKEALLENLSDHEMSVKEYFGDRLSIS
;
A
#
# COMPACT_ATOMS: atom_id res chain seq x y z
N MET A 1 5.85 -16.35 -1.34
CA MET A 1 5.68 -15.30 -0.30
C MET A 1 4.19 -15.03 -0.18
N LYS A 2 3.62 -15.28 0.99
CA LYS A 2 2.20 -15.02 1.30
C LYS A 2 2.01 -13.53 1.58
N VAL A 3 1.08 -12.89 0.90
CA VAL A 3 0.81 -11.45 1.00
C VAL A 3 -0.60 -11.21 1.53
N VAL A 4 -0.75 -10.28 2.47
CA VAL A 4 -2.04 -9.75 2.91
C VAL A 4 -2.14 -8.29 2.50
N ASP A 5 -3.27 -7.90 1.87
CA ASP A 5 -3.54 -6.52 1.42
C ASP A 5 -4.49 -5.81 2.39
N LEU A 6 -4.05 -4.72 2.99
CA LEU A 6 -4.84 -3.86 3.87
C LEU A 6 -5.24 -2.57 3.15
N PHE A 7 -6.48 -2.12 3.36
CA PHE A 7 -7.08 -1.01 2.61
C PHE A 7 -7.12 -1.32 1.11
N CYS A 8 -7.49 -2.56 0.78
CA CYS A 8 -7.36 -3.13 -0.55
C CYS A 8 -8.22 -2.45 -1.62
N GLY A 9 -9.28 -1.74 -1.24
CA GLY A 9 -10.21 -1.13 -2.18
C GLY A 9 -10.73 -2.14 -3.20
N CYS A 10 -10.61 -1.82 -4.49
CA CYS A 10 -10.98 -2.71 -5.60
C CYS A 10 -9.87 -3.69 -6.01
N GLY A 11 -8.72 -3.73 -5.33
CA GLY A 11 -7.66 -4.72 -5.53
C GLY A 11 -6.54 -4.32 -6.48
N GLY A 12 -6.33 -3.02 -6.72
CA GLY A 12 -5.27 -2.57 -7.63
C GLY A 12 -3.87 -2.97 -7.18
N LEU A 13 -3.59 -2.88 -5.88
CA LEU A 13 -2.30 -3.26 -5.29
C LEU A 13 -2.14 -4.78 -5.32
N SER A 14 -3.15 -5.52 -4.86
CA SER A 14 -3.19 -7.00 -4.94
C SER A 14 -2.90 -7.52 -6.34
N LEU A 15 -3.54 -6.96 -7.37
CA LEU A 15 -3.31 -7.37 -8.76
C LEU A 15 -1.85 -7.17 -9.19
N GLY A 16 -1.23 -6.07 -8.76
CA GLY A 16 0.18 -5.80 -9.05
C GLY A 16 1.10 -6.85 -8.43
N PHE A 17 0.85 -7.21 -7.18
CA PHE A 17 1.64 -8.22 -6.46
C PHE A 17 1.43 -9.63 -7.00
N GLU A 18 0.19 -10.02 -7.35
CA GLU A 18 -0.06 -11.31 -8.03
C GLU A 18 0.64 -11.41 -9.38
N LYS A 19 0.62 -10.32 -10.19
CA LYS A 19 1.34 -10.28 -11.46
C LYS A 19 2.86 -10.34 -11.29
N ALA A 20 3.38 -9.92 -10.16
CA ALA A 20 4.78 -10.08 -9.79
C ALA A 20 5.11 -11.49 -9.25
N GLY A 21 4.14 -12.43 -9.25
CA GLY A 21 4.33 -13.81 -8.81
C GLY A 21 4.22 -14.03 -7.31
N MET A 22 3.64 -13.09 -6.57
CA MET A 22 3.39 -13.23 -5.14
C MET A 22 2.00 -13.84 -4.89
N ASP A 23 1.84 -14.52 -3.77
CA ASP A 23 0.61 -15.21 -3.39
C ASP A 23 -0.20 -14.33 -2.44
N VAL A 24 -1.18 -13.58 -2.97
CA VAL A 24 -2.09 -12.78 -2.14
C VAL A 24 -3.11 -13.72 -1.52
N VAL A 25 -3.03 -13.91 -0.21
CA VAL A 25 -3.83 -14.91 0.53
C VAL A 25 -5.09 -14.33 1.17
N ALA A 26 -5.14 -13.02 1.41
CA ALA A 26 -6.32 -12.32 1.94
C ALA A 26 -6.21 -10.81 1.71
N ALA A 27 -7.38 -10.16 1.68
CA ALA A 27 -7.49 -8.70 1.58
C ALA A 27 -8.52 -8.15 2.58
N PHE A 28 -8.27 -6.95 3.09
CA PHE A 28 -9.09 -6.31 4.12
C PHE A 28 -9.43 -4.87 3.75
N ASP A 29 -10.69 -4.50 3.87
CA ASP A 29 -11.16 -3.12 3.70
C ASP A 29 -12.45 -2.91 4.50
N ASN A 30 -12.81 -1.66 4.78
CA ASN A 30 -14.08 -1.31 5.41
C ASN A 30 -15.17 -0.96 4.39
N TRP A 31 -14.81 -0.64 3.15
CA TRP A 31 -15.73 -0.19 2.11
C TRP A 31 -16.36 -1.39 1.35
N VAL A 32 -17.64 -1.67 1.68
CA VAL A 32 -18.35 -2.85 1.16
C VAL A 32 -18.45 -2.86 -0.37
N ASP A 33 -18.69 -1.71 -1.00
CA ASP A 33 -18.85 -1.66 -2.46
C ASP A 33 -17.51 -1.97 -3.18
N ALA A 34 -16.40 -1.51 -2.64
CA ALA A 34 -15.08 -1.86 -3.14
C ALA A 34 -14.80 -3.36 -2.98
N LEU A 35 -15.13 -3.94 -1.81
CA LEU A 35 -15.00 -5.39 -1.56
C LEU A 35 -15.88 -6.22 -2.50
N ASN A 36 -17.05 -5.73 -2.89
CA ASN A 36 -17.91 -6.42 -3.86
C ASN A 36 -17.25 -6.48 -5.25
N VAL A 37 -16.58 -5.40 -5.67
CA VAL A 37 -15.77 -5.39 -6.91
C VAL A 37 -14.56 -6.30 -6.76
N TYR A 38 -13.86 -6.24 -5.61
CA TYR A 38 -12.71 -7.09 -5.32
C TYR A 38 -13.04 -8.57 -5.50
N ARG A 39 -14.12 -9.06 -4.88
CA ARG A 39 -14.57 -10.45 -4.94
C ARG A 39 -14.96 -10.96 -6.34
N GLN A 40 -15.24 -10.05 -7.27
CA GLN A 40 -15.50 -10.42 -8.67
C GLN A 40 -14.21 -10.68 -9.46
N ASN A 41 -13.07 -10.17 -8.97
CA ASN A 41 -11.80 -10.21 -9.68
C ASN A 41 -10.76 -11.14 -9.05
N PHE A 42 -10.94 -11.51 -7.77
CA PHE A 42 -9.96 -12.32 -7.02
C PHE A 42 -10.63 -13.51 -6.35
N ALA A 43 -9.89 -14.62 -6.28
CA ALA A 43 -10.39 -15.88 -5.69
C ALA A 43 -10.12 -15.95 -4.17
N HIS A 44 -9.11 -15.24 -3.67
CA HIS A 44 -8.80 -15.25 -2.24
C HIS A 44 -9.79 -14.39 -1.42
N PRO A 45 -9.91 -14.60 -0.11
CA PRO A 45 -10.87 -13.90 0.74
C PRO A 45 -10.68 -12.39 0.75
N ALA A 46 -11.79 -11.65 0.57
CA ALA A 46 -11.86 -10.21 0.79
C ALA A 46 -12.80 -9.93 1.98
N ILE A 47 -12.24 -9.43 3.06
CA ILE A 47 -12.84 -9.40 4.39
C ILE A 47 -13.17 -7.96 4.76
N LYS A 48 -14.42 -7.73 5.21
CA LYS A 48 -14.78 -6.44 5.78
C LYS A 48 -14.19 -6.33 7.17
N ALA A 49 -13.32 -5.33 7.39
CA ALA A 49 -12.71 -5.05 8.68
C ALA A 49 -12.55 -3.55 8.91
N ASP A 50 -12.73 -3.13 10.15
CA ASP A 50 -12.33 -1.79 10.58
C ASP A 50 -10.87 -1.84 11.05
N LEU A 51 -9.97 -1.40 10.18
CA LEU A 51 -8.54 -1.38 10.44
C LEU A 51 -8.10 -0.31 11.45
N MET A 52 -9.04 0.48 11.98
CA MET A 52 -8.84 1.30 13.18
C MET A 52 -8.80 0.46 14.45
N ASN A 53 -9.54 -0.65 14.48
CA ASN A 53 -9.47 -1.62 15.57
C ASN A 53 -8.27 -2.55 15.36
N VAL A 54 -7.10 -2.09 15.81
CA VAL A 54 -5.82 -2.78 15.60
C VAL A 54 -5.84 -4.20 16.18
N GLU A 55 -6.41 -4.40 17.37
CA GLU A 55 -6.46 -5.72 18.03
C GLU A 55 -7.23 -6.74 17.19
N ASP A 56 -8.43 -6.39 16.73
CA ASP A 56 -9.23 -7.28 15.88
C ASP A 56 -8.58 -7.50 14.51
N ALA A 57 -7.97 -6.46 13.92
CA ALA A 57 -7.26 -6.57 12.66
C ALA A 57 -6.09 -7.55 12.77
N VAL A 58 -5.24 -7.40 13.77
CA VAL A 58 -4.08 -8.27 14.04
C VAL A 58 -4.52 -9.72 14.21
N LYS A 59 -5.55 -9.98 15.03
CA LYS A 59 -6.08 -11.33 15.25
C LYS A 59 -6.53 -12.01 13.95
N ASN A 60 -7.22 -11.26 13.09
CA ASN A 60 -7.69 -11.78 11.81
C ASN A 60 -6.55 -12.00 10.81
N ILE A 61 -5.57 -11.10 10.76
CA ILE A 61 -4.42 -11.16 9.84
C ILE A 61 -3.50 -12.33 10.18
N LEU A 62 -3.21 -12.55 11.45
CA LEU A 62 -2.33 -13.63 11.93
C LEU A 62 -2.80 -15.01 11.48
N HIS A 63 -4.11 -15.20 11.23
CA HIS A 63 -4.65 -16.46 10.70
C HIS A 63 -4.09 -16.84 9.32
N TYR A 64 -3.62 -15.86 8.54
CA TYR A 64 -3.06 -16.06 7.19
C TYR A 64 -1.54 -16.25 7.20
N GLU A 65 -0.86 -16.03 8.33
CA GLU A 65 0.59 -16.14 8.46
C GLU A 65 1.34 -15.40 7.33
N PRO A 66 1.14 -14.10 7.15
CA PRO A 66 1.73 -13.39 6.02
C PRO A 66 3.24 -13.22 6.19
N ASP A 67 3.98 -13.48 5.10
CA ASP A 67 5.38 -13.09 4.97
C ASP A 67 5.50 -11.58 4.70
N MET A 68 4.46 -11.03 4.02
CA MET A 68 4.40 -9.61 3.64
C MET A 68 3.00 -9.04 3.87
N ILE A 69 2.95 -7.80 4.34
CA ILE A 69 1.71 -7.01 4.36
C ILE A 69 1.88 -5.80 3.43
N ILE A 70 0.93 -5.62 2.51
CA ILE A 70 0.86 -4.45 1.64
C ILE A 70 -0.35 -3.59 2.01
N GLY A 71 -0.34 -2.30 1.66
CA GLY A 71 -1.52 -1.50 1.89
C GLY A 71 -1.38 -0.03 1.50
N GLY A 72 -2.54 0.60 1.24
CA GLY A 72 -2.65 2.01 0.94
C GLY A 72 -3.54 2.74 1.96
N PRO A 73 -3.10 2.97 3.22
CA PRO A 73 -3.94 3.62 4.21
C PRO A 73 -4.35 5.02 3.74
N PRO A 74 -5.64 5.41 3.81
CA PRO A 74 -6.08 6.73 3.36
C PRO A 74 -5.47 7.84 4.20
N CYS A 75 -4.93 8.87 3.52
CA CYS A 75 -4.37 10.05 4.15
C CYS A 75 -5.49 11.04 4.47
N GLN A 76 -5.93 11.12 5.72
CA GLN A 76 -7.08 11.96 6.13
C GLN A 76 -6.75 13.46 6.22
N ASP A 77 -5.52 13.86 6.43
CA ASP A 77 -5.10 15.26 6.58
C ASP A 77 -5.33 16.13 5.31
N PHE A 78 -5.65 15.51 4.17
CA PHE A 78 -5.72 16.18 2.88
C PHE A 78 -7.04 16.01 2.13
N SER A 79 -8.07 15.40 2.72
CA SER A 79 -9.39 15.35 2.10
C SER A 79 -10.10 16.70 2.32
N SER A 80 -10.04 17.58 1.33
CA SER A 80 -10.77 18.86 1.32
C SER A 80 -12.30 18.71 1.22
N ALA A 81 -12.85 17.50 1.30
CA ALA A 81 -14.27 17.18 1.12
C ALA A 81 -15.01 16.75 2.41
N GLY A 82 -14.34 16.69 3.56
CA GLY A 82 -14.97 16.34 4.85
C GLY A 82 -14.79 17.45 5.87
N LYS A 83 -15.90 17.91 6.49
CA LYS A 83 -15.84 18.74 7.69
C LYS A 83 -14.94 18.04 8.71
N ARG A 84 -13.88 18.74 9.16
CA ARG A 84 -13.08 18.34 10.33
C ARG A 84 -14.04 18.16 11.50
N ASP A 85 -14.34 16.94 11.86
CA ASP A 85 -14.94 16.61 13.13
C ASP A 85 -13.81 16.14 14.04
N GLU A 86 -13.13 17.12 14.65
CA GLU A 86 -11.98 16.91 15.54
C GLU A 86 -12.33 16.12 16.81
N ASN A 87 -13.63 15.85 17.03
CA ASN A 87 -14.14 15.22 18.24
C ASN A 87 -14.51 13.73 18.12
N ASN A 88 -14.30 13.09 16.96
CA ASN A 88 -14.76 11.70 16.76
C ASN A 88 -13.71 10.61 16.99
N GLY A 89 -12.62 10.86 17.72
CA GLY A 89 -11.77 9.76 18.24
C GLY A 89 -11.21 8.76 17.20
N ARG A 90 -11.32 9.09 15.90
CA ARG A 90 -10.79 8.25 14.83
C ARG A 90 -9.31 8.56 14.70
N GLY A 91 -8.48 7.66 15.22
CA GLY A 91 -7.05 7.69 15.02
C GLY A 91 -6.72 7.73 13.52
N ASP A 92 -5.50 8.13 13.19
CA ASP A 92 -5.04 8.17 11.79
C ASP A 92 -4.80 6.75 11.29
N LEU A 93 -5.40 6.38 10.15
CA LEU A 93 -5.27 5.04 9.55
C LEU A 93 -3.83 4.71 9.13
N THR A 94 -2.99 5.71 8.88
CA THR A 94 -1.56 5.53 8.64
C THR A 94 -0.86 5.02 9.90
N VAL A 95 -1.22 5.57 11.07
CA VAL A 95 -0.68 5.14 12.36
C VAL A 95 -1.24 3.76 12.75
N SER A 96 -2.54 3.51 12.50
CA SER A 96 -3.14 2.18 12.71
C SER A 96 -2.46 1.11 11.86
N TYR A 97 -2.15 1.41 10.59
CA TYR A 97 -1.35 0.52 9.73
C TYR A 97 0.00 0.20 10.36
N ALA A 98 0.71 1.22 10.89
CA ALA A 98 2.00 1.01 11.53
C ALA A 98 1.89 0.13 12.79
N HIS A 99 0.85 0.31 13.59
CA HIS A 99 0.60 -0.57 14.74
C HIS A 99 0.30 -2.01 14.33
N ILE A 100 -0.54 -2.22 13.29
CA ILE A 100 -0.81 -3.56 12.76
C ILE A 100 0.50 -4.24 12.32
N ILE A 101 1.35 -3.54 11.55
CA ILE A 101 2.64 -4.07 11.12
C ILE A 101 3.54 -4.40 12.32
N SER A 102 3.59 -3.55 13.35
CA SER A 102 4.44 -3.75 14.52
C SER A 102 4.01 -4.95 15.38
N GLU A 103 2.73 -5.30 15.38
CA GLU A 103 2.15 -6.42 16.13
C GLU A 103 2.24 -7.75 15.36
N VAL A 104 1.87 -7.73 14.05
CA VAL A 104 1.93 -8.92 13.19
C VAL A 104 3.37 -9.31 12.89
N LYS A 105 4.27 -8.35 12.74
CA LYS A 105 5.70 -8.52 12.44
C LYS A 105 5.97 -9.39 11.20
N PRO A 106 5.35 -9.09 10.03
CA PRO A 106 5.74 -9.78 8.80
C PRO A 106 7.21 -9.49 8.47
N GLU A 107 7.87 -10.34 7.70
CA GLU A 107 9.26 -10.09 7.25
C GLU A 107 9.35 -8.80 6.44
N TRP A 108 8.29 -8.52 5.62
CA TRP A 108 8.23 -7.37 4.74
C TRP A 108 6.91 -6.60 4.90
N PHE A 109 6.95 -5.31 4.63
CA PHE A 109 5.72 -4.57 4.34
C PHE A 109 5.93 -3.54 3.21
N VAL A 110 4.84 -3.20 2.52
CA VAL A 110 4.82 -2.12 1.53
C VAL A 110 3.65 -1.20 1.80
N MET A 111 3.92 0.10 1.96
CA MET A 111 2.92 1.14 2.13
C MET A 111 2.91 2.07 0.91
N GLU A 112 1.76 2.18 0.26
CA GLU A 112 1.53 3.16 -0.83
C GLU A 112 0.72 4.34 -0.32
N ASN A 113 1.02 5.54 -0.85
CA ASN A 113 0.20 6.72 -0.58
C ASN A 113 0.40 7.80 -1.66
N VAL A 114 -0.34 8.90 -1.56
CA VAL A 114 -0.11 10.09 -2.37
C VAL A 114 1.20 10.77 -1.97
N GLU A 115 1.90 11.41 -2.94
CA GLU A 115 3.19 12.10 -2.73
C GLU A 115 3.16 13.09 -1.55
N ARG A 116 2.04 13.79 -1.36
CA ARG A 116 1.90 14.81 -0.30
C ARG A 116 1.95 14.25 1.13
N ILE A 117 1.86 12.93 1.33
CA ILE A 117 2.01 12.30 2.65
C ILE A 117 3.37 12.62 3.29
N LEU A 118 4.39 12.91 2.48
CA LEU A 118 5.71 13.34 2.96
C LEU A 118 5.69 14.57 3.88
N ARG A 119 4.58 15.35 3.85
CA ARG A 119 4.39 16.54 4.69
C ARG A 119 3.53 16.25 5.94
N ALA A 120 3.01 15.04 6.08
CA ALA A 120 2.12 14.67 7.18
C ALA A 120 2.94 14.27 8.42
N GLN A 121 2.61 14.84 9.59
CA GLN A 121 3.22 14.43 10.88
C GLN A 121 2.96 12.94 11.17
N LYS A 122 1.80 12.43 10.73
CA LYS A 122 1.41 11.04 10.93
C LYS A 122 2.30 10.04 10.18
N LEU A 123 2.91 10.44 9.06
CA LEU A 123 3.92 9.61 8.43
C LEU A 123 5.16 9.46 9.31
N GLN A 124 5.62 10.55 9.93
CA GLN A 124 6.77 10.48 10.84
C GLN A 124 6.48 9.60 12.05
N GLU A 125 5.29 9.74 12.64
CA GLU A 125 4.83 8.87 13.74
C GLU A 125 4.82 7.39 13.34
N ALA A 126 4.29 7.07 12.15
CA ALA A 126 4.29 5.71 11.61
C ALA A 126 5.72 5.17 11.38
N MET A 127 6.62 5.99 10.82
CA MET A 127 8.02 5.61 10.63
C MET A 127 8.73 5.30 11.95
N ASP A 128 8.46 6.08 13.00
CA ASP A 128 9.03 5.84 14.33
C ASP A 128 8.52 4.51 14.93
N ILE A 129 7.24 4.17 14.71
CA ILE A 129 6.66 2.88 15.12
C ILE A 129 7.35 1.73 14.38
N PHE A 130 7.50 1.81 13.05
CA PHE A 130 8.19 0.78 12.27
C PHE A 130 9.63 0.56 12.73
N ARG A 131 10.40 1.65 12.93
CA ARG A 131 11.79 1.55 13.41
C ARG A 131 11.88 0.93 14.80
N LYS A 132 10.99 1.32 15.73
CA LYS A 132 10.90 0.71 17.07
C LYS A 132 10.56 -0.78 17.02
N ALA A 133 9.80 -1.21 16.00
CA ALA A 133 9.47 -2.62 15.78
C ALA A 133 10.63 -3.41 15.12
N GLY A 134 11.70 -2.75 14.71
CA GLY A 134 12.92 -3.37 14.16
C GLY A 134 12.99 -3.37 12.63
N TYR A 135 12.21 -2.53 11.94
CA TYR A 135 12.25 -2.42 10.49
C TYR A 135 13.25 -1.37 10.02
N GLY A 136 14.09 -1.73 9.05
CA GLY A 136 14.75 -0.77 8.17
C GLY A 136 13.77 -0.31 7.08
N LEU A 137 13.83 0.97 6.71
CA LEU A 137 12.90 1.61 5.81
C LEU A 137 13.59 2.12 4.55
N THR A 138 13.03 1.81 3.40
CA THR A 138 13.37 2.46 2.12
C THR A 138 12.11 3.10 1.56
N TYR A 139 12.14 4.38 1.19
CA TYR A 139 10.99 5.06 0.61
C TYR A 139 11.38 6.05 -0.47
N THR A 140 10.49 6.23 -1.43
CA THR A 140 10.66 7.18 -2.53
C THR A 140 9.31 7.56 -3.13
N VAL A 141 9.31 8.52 -4.06
CA VAL A 141 8.15 8.83 -4.90
C VAL A 141 8.38 8.26 -6.28
N LEU A 142 7.56 7.30 -6.67
CA LEU A 142 7.59 6.68 -7.99
C LEU A 142 6.56 7.35 -8.91
N ASN A 143 6.94 7.55 -10.18
CA ASN A 143 6.02 7.93 -11.25
C ASN A 143 5.67 6.68 -12.07
N ALA A 144 4.39 6.30 -12.09
CA ALA A 144 3.93 5.11 -12.82
C ALA A 144 4.34 5.12 -14.31
N ALA A 145 4.48 6.31 -14.91
CA ALA A 145 4.94 6.44 -16.29
C ALA A 145 6.37 5.93 -16.51
N LEU A 146 7.21 5.92 -15.47
CA LEU A 146 8.56 5.34 -15.50
C LEU A 146 8.57 3.85 -15.13
N CYS A 147 7.43 3.32 -14.72
CA CYS A 147 7.23 1.91 -14.36
C CYS A 147 6.46 1.13 -15.46
N GLY A 148 6.48 1.60 -16.71
CA GLY A 148 5.82 0.94 -17.82
C GLY A 148 4.30 1.14 -17.91
N VAL A 149 3.74 2.13 -17.20
CA VAL A 149 2.32 2.47 -17.22
C VAL A 149 2.11 3.80 -17.96
N PRO A 150 1.21 3.91 -18.95
CA PRO A 150 1.00 5.15 -19.70
C PRO A 150 0.17 6.18 -18.90
N GLN A 151 0.59 6.45 -17.68
CA GLN A 151 -0.08 7.38 -16.77
C GLN A 151 0.93 8.15 -15.92
N LYS A 152 0.89 9.46 -15.98
CA LYS A 152 1.65 10.33 -15.06
C LYS A 152 0.97 10.33 -13.68
N ARG A 153 1.39 9.38 -12.84
CA ARG A 153 0.84 9.17 -11.50
C ARG A 153 1.97 9.00 -10.49
N LYS A 154 2.20 10.03 -9.70
CA LYS A 154 3.19 9.98 -8.64
C LYS A 154 2.61 9.38 -7.37
N ARG A 155 3.34 8.44 -6.77
CA ARG A 155 2.98 7.80 -5.52
C ARG A 155 4.18 7.64 -4.61
N PHE A 156 3.96 7.98 -3.36
CA PHE A 156 4.86 7.61 -2.29
C PHE A 156 4.79 6.10 -2.09
N VAL A 157 5.93 5.45 -2.05
CA VAL A 157 6.06 4.02 -1.73
C VAL A 157 7.11 3.88 -0.65
N MET A 158 6.77 3.16 0.41
CA MET A 158 7.68 2.77 1.47
C MET A 158 7.73 1.25 1.56
N ILE A 159 8.93 0.71 1.62
CA ILE A 159 9.21 -0.71 1.84
C ILE A 159 9.93 -0.84 3.16
N GLY A 160 9.41 -1.69 4.04
CA GLY A 160 10.07 -2.06 5.28
C GLY A 160 10.47 -3.52 5.26
N LYS A 161 11.66 -3.80 5.79
CA LYS A 161 12.16 -5.15 6.01
C LYS A 161 12.63 -5.32 7.45
N LEU A 162 12.18 -6.38 8.09
CA LEU A 162 12.56 -6.69 9.47
C LEU A 162 14.06 -6.98 9.55
N ASN A 163 14.73 -6.38 10.54
CA ASN A 163 16.17 -6.49 10.79
C ASN A 163 17.09 -6.01 9.63
N ALA A 164 16.60 -5.15 8.74
CA ALA A 164 17.41 -4.50 7.73
C ALA A 164 17.87 -3.10 8.19
N ASP A 165 18.84 -2.52 7.50
CA ASP A 165 19.20 -1.11 7.63
C ASP A 165 18.25 -0.20 6.83
N ASP A 166 18.18 1.09 7.16
CA ASP A 166 17.48 2.06 6.32
C ASP A 166 18.12 2.14 4.92
N ASP A 167 17.34 2.49 3.92
CA ASP A 167 17.74 2.60 2.50
C ASP A 167 18.24 1.29 1.83
N PHE A 168 17.97 0.13 2.43
CA PHE A 168 18.44 -1.20 1.96
C PHE A 168 18.02 -1.56 0.52
N MET A 169 16.98 -0.93 -0.02
CA MET A 169 16.45 -1.20 -1.37
C MET A 169 16.56 0.01 -2.32
N LYS A 170 17.21 1.07 -1.93
CA LYS A 170 17.20 2.35 -2.66
C LYS A 170 17.75 2.23 -4.08
N GLU A 171 18.88 1.57 -4.25
CA GLU A 171 19.49 1.35 -5.57
C GLU A 171 18.58 0.50 -6.45
N ALA A 172 18.10 -0.64 -5.95
CA ALA A 172 17.24 -1.54 -6.69
C ALA A 172 15.92 -0.90 -7.15
N LEU A 173 15.34 0.01 -6.38
CA LEU A 173 14.15 0.77 -6.77
C LEU A 173 14.41 1.73 -7.93
N LEU A 174 15.61 2.30 -8.01
CA LEU A 174 15.97 3.30 -9.04
C LEU A 174 16.47 2.65 -10.33
N GLU A 175 17.24 1.57 -10.24
CA GLU A 175 17.80 0.86 -11.38
C GLU A 175 16.75 0.27 -12.33
N ASN A 176 15.58 -0.05 -11.83
CA ASN A 176 14.49 -0.67 -12.61
C ASN A 176 13.50 0.35 -13.19
N LEU A 177 13.75 1.64 -13.04
CA LEU A 177 12.92 2.67 -13.68
C LEU A 177 13.35 2.87 -15.13
N SER A 178 12.37 3.12 -16.01
CA SER A 178 12.63 3.54 -17.38
C SER A 178 13.30 4.92 -17.42
N ASP A 179 14.15 5.16 -18.40
CA ASP A 179 14.79 6.45 -18.68
C ASP A 179 13.83 7.48 -19.29
N HIS A 180 12.66 7.04 -19.76
CA HIS A 180 11.61 7.90 -20.31
C HIS A 180 10.22 7.46 -19.86
N GLU A 181 9.27 8.39 -19.90
CA GLU A 181 7.88 8.16 -19.54
C GLU A 181 7.16 7.36 -20.64
N MET A 182 6.51 6.25 -20.28
CA MET A 182 5.67 5.45 -21.16
C MET A 182 4.52 6.30 -21.71
N SER A 183 4.42 6.40 -23.04
CA SER A 183 3.28 7.05 -23.70
C SER A 183 2.14 6.06 -23.97
N VAL A 184 0.92 6.60 -24.15
CA VAL A 184 -0.25 5.80 -24.55
C VAL A 184 -0.01 5.11 -25.91
N LYS A 185 0.68 5.78 -26.83
CA LYS A 185 1.02 5.25 -28.14
C LYS A 185 1.99 4.07 -28.05
N GLU A 186 3.03 4.17 -27.23
CA GLU A 186 3.98 3.08 -27.00
C GLU A 186 3.33 1.87 -26.34
N TYR A 187 2.45 2.10 -25.37
CA TYR A 187 1.77 1.03 -24.62
C TYR A 187 0.80 0.24 -25.50
N PHE A 188 -0.01 0.91 -26.32
CA PHE A 188 -1.01 0.25 -27.18
C PHE A 188 -0.48 -0.08 -28.57
N GLY A 189 0.61 0.55 -29.02
CA GLY A 189 1.14 0.39 -30.36
C GLY A 189 0.10 0.68 -31.44
N ASP A 190 0.11 -0.12 -32.50
CA ASP A 190 -0.81 0.01 -33.63
C ASP A 190 -2.26 -0.41 -33.32
N ARG A 191 -2.55 -0.89 -32.09
CA ARG A 191 -3.91 -1.23 -31.66
C ARG A 191 -4.79 -0.01 -31.41
N LEU A 192 -4.20 1.16 -31.24
CA LEU A 192 -4.92 2.45 -31.24
C LEU A 192 -5.03 2.96 -32.67
N SER A 193 -6.04 2.48 -33.41
CA SER A 193 -6.48 3.11 -34.65
C SER A 193 -7.18 4.43 -34.29
N ILE A 194 -6.40 5.46 -33.94
CA ILE A 194 -6.90 6.84 -33.86
C ILE A 194 -6.63 7.43 -35.24
N SER A 195 -7.66 7.40 -36.10
CA SER A 195 -7.71 8.15 -37.34
C SER A 195 -8.03 9.59 -37.05
#